data_47b04425dc1fb3a1769a6635c7b8ff55
#
_entry.id   47b04425dc1fb3a1769a6635c7b8ff55
#
_cell.length_a   1.000
_cell.length_b   1.000
_cell.length_c   1.000
_cell.angle_alpha   90.00
_cell.angle_beta   90.00
_cell.angle_gamma   90.00
#
_symmetry.space_group_name_H-M   'P 1'
#
loop_
_entity.id
_entity.type
_entity.pdbx_description
1 polymer ?
#
loop_
_entity_poly.entity_id
_entity_poly.type
_entity_poly.pdbx_seq_one_letter_code
_entity_poly.pdbx_strand_id
1 'polypeptide(L)'
;RELLISAALSHDIGRENDGWCYVHGKRSVEKMAALNLAPTDPTDFAALKFMVTYHCIDDRQAKADLAKLDAGARERTWRLFSVLKDADGLDRVRINDLDVRYLRNPQSMRLAGLANELLAEI
;
A
#
# COMPACT_ATOMS: atom_id res chain seq x y z
N ARG A 1 -1.23 13.40 2.20
CA ARG A 1 0.21 13.13 2.18
C ARG A 1 0.64 12.29 3.38
N GLU A 2 0.40 12.78 4.61
CA GLU A 2 0.84 12.10 5.87
C GLU A 2 0.28 10.69 6.00
N LEU A 3 -0.99 10.49 5.68
CA LEU A 3 -1.63 9.17 5.73
C LEU A 3 -0.95 8.15 4.79
N LEU A 4 -0.55 8.59 3.61
CA LEU A 4 0.15 7.74 2.64
C LEU A 4 1.56 7.39 3.12
N ILE A 5 2.28 8.34 3.73
CA ILE A 5 3.59 8.09 4.33
C ILE A 5 3.47 7.10 5.49
N SER A 6 2.48 7.28 6.37
CA SER A 6 2.21 6.36 7.47
C SER A 6 1.93 4.94 6.95
N ALA A 7 1.10 4.81 5.91
CA ALA A 7 0.83 3.52 5.27
C ALA A 7 2.10 2.90 4.66
N ALA A 8 2.89 3.69 3.94
CA ALA A 8 4.13 3.20 3.33
C ALA A 8 5.14 2.68 4.37
N LEU A 9 5.28 3.35 5.51
CA LEU A 9 6.18 2.94 6.57
C LEU A 9 5.70 1.72 7.36
N SER A 10 4.40 1.43 7.34
CA SER A 10 3.82 0.43 8.24
C SER A 10 3.14 -0.75 7.53
N HIS A 11 3.00 -0.73 6.20
CA HIS A 11 2.24 -1.77 5.48
C HIS A 11 2.79 -3.19 5.70
N ASP A 12 4.09 -3.32 5.90
CA ASP A 12 4.79 -4.60 6.04
C ASP A 12 5.19 -4.97 7.48
N ILE A 13 4.88 -4.16 8.50
CA ILE A 13 5.29 -4.46 9.89
C ILE A 13 4.70 -5.74 10.47
N GLY A 14 3.65 -6.28 9.86
CA GLY A 14 3.04 -7.56 10.19
C GLY A 14 3.63 -8.76 9.44
N ARG A 15 4.62 -8.55 8.59
CA ARG A 15 5.32 -9.61 7.85
C ARG A 15 6.21 -10.41 8.80
N GLU A 16 6.19 -11.74 8.68
CA GLU A 16 7.00 -12.65 9.50
C GLU A 16 8.21 -13.21 8.73
N ASN A 17 8.12 -13.22 7.39
CA ASN A 17 9.20 -13.69 6.51
C ASN A 17 9.02 -13.09 5.11
N ASP A 18 9.96 -13.31 4.21
CA ASP A 18 9.93 -12.80 2.83
C ASP A 18 9.09 -13.66 1.87
N GLY A 19 8.46 -14.71 2.36
CA GLY A 19 7.61 -15.58 1.56
C GLY A 19 6.30 -14.94 1.13
N TRP A 20 5.62 -15.60 0.21
CA TRP A 20 4.29 -15.19 -0.26
C TRP A 20 3.27 -15.22 0.88
N CYS A 21 2.60 -14.12 1.14
CA CYS A 21 1.67 -13.99 2.25
C CYS A 21 0.53 -13.02 1.93
N TYR A 22 -0.72 -13.48 2.05
CA TYR A 22 -1.91 -12.66 1.83
C TYR A 22 -2.47 -12.02 3.11
N VAL A 23 -1.95 -12.37 4.27
CA VAL A 23 -2.50 -11.95 5.56
C VAL A 23 -1.64 -10.94 6.31
N HIS A 24 -0.43 -10.66 5.83
CA HIS A 24 0.46 -9.72 6.53
C HIS A 24 -0.10 -8.29 6.57
N GLY A 25 -0.87 -7.87 5.56
CA GLY A 25 -1.53 -6.56 5.59
C GLY A 25 -2.50 -6.42 6.77
N LYS A 26 -3.33 -7.43 7.00
CA LYS A 26 -4.22 -7.46 8.18
C LYS A 26 -3.41 -7.44 9.48
N ARG A 27 -2.37 -8.26 9.58
CA ARG A 27 -1.47 -8.30 10.76
C ARG A 27 -0.77 -6.95 10.98
N SER A 28 -0.41 -6.27 9.89
CA SER A 28 0.18 -4.91 9.98
C SER A 28 -0.78 -3.92 10.61
N VAL A 29 -2.07 -3.94 10.24
CA VAL A 29 -3.10 -3.09 10.86
C VAL A 29 -3.25 -3.40 12.34
N GLU A 30 -3.33 -4.67 12.71
CA GLU A 30 -3.43 -5.11 14.11
C GLU A 30 -2.22 -4.63 14.93
N LYS A 31 -1.02 -4.77 14.37
CA LYS A 31 0.23 -4.33 15.01
C LYS A 31 0.34 -2.81 15.14
N MET A 32 -0.10 -2.07 14.12
CA MET A 32 -0.19 -0.60 14.18
C MET A 32 -1.10 -0.14 15.32
N ALA A 33 -2.27 -0.77 15.47
CA ALA A 33 -3.21 -0.45 16.55
C ALA A 33 -2.60 -0.75 17.93
N ALA A 34 -1.95 -1.90 18.08
CA ALA A 34 -1.29 -2.27 19.33
C ALA A 34 -0.12 -1.34 19.71
N LEU A 35 0.56 -0.76 18.72
CA LEU A 35 1.68 0.17 18.91
C LEU A 35 1.25 1.65 18.95
N ASN A 36 -0.04 1.93 18.95
CA ASN A 36 -0.59 3.30 18.88
C ASN A 36 -0.10 4.13 17.67
N LEU A 37 0.13 3.47 16.54
CA LEU A 37 0.55 4.11 15.28
C LEU A 37 -0.63 4.42 14.35
N ALA A 38 -1.84 3.99 14.72
CA ALA A 38 -3.04 4.23 13.93
C ALA A 38 -3.49 5.70 14.05
N PRO A 39 -4.04 6.30 12.97
CA PRO A 39 -4.66 7.62 13.03
C PRO A 39 -5.81 7.65 14.04
N THR A 40 -5.97 8.78 14.73
CA THR A 40 -7.09 8.99 15.67
C THR A 40 -8.39 9.36 14.95
N ASP A 41 -8.31 9.99 13.79
CA ASP A 41 -9.49 10.29 12.97
C ASP A 41 -10.06 9.00 12.37
N PRO A 42 -11.36 8.70 12.57
CA PRO A 42 -11.97 7.45 12.10
C PRO A 42 -11.97 7.29 10.57
N THR A 43 -12.12 8.40 9.84
CA THR A 43 -12.12 8.39 8.37
C THR A 43 -10.72 8.08 7.82
N ASP A 44 -9.71 8.69 8.40
CA ASP A 44 -8.31 8.42 8.05
C ASP A 44 -7.90 7.01 8.45
N PHE A 45 -8.34 6.53 9.61
CA PHE A 45 -8.06 5.16 10.02
C PHE A 45 -8.72 4.13 9.07
N ALA A 46 -9.97 4.36 8.65
CA ALA A 46 -10.65 3.49 7.71
C ALA A 46 -9.90 3.41 6.36
N ALA A 47 -9.43 4.55 5.83
CA ALA A 47 -8.66 4.61 4.61
C ALA A 47 -7.30 3.90 4.75
N LEU A 48 -6.57 4.15 5.85
CA LEU A 48 -5.30 3.49 6.14
C LEU A 48 -5.47 1.98 6.30
N LYS A 49 -6.47 1.56 7.06
CA LYS A 49 -6.80 0.14 7.23
C LYS A 49 -7.05 -0.54 5.89
N PHE A 50 -7.81 0.10 5.00
CA PHE A 50 -8.04 -0.42 3.65
C PHE A 50 -6.72 -0.55 2.88
N MET A 51 -5.95 0.53 2.79
CA MET A 51 -4.67 0.54 2.06
C MET A 51 -3.74 -0.60 2.53
N VAL A 52 -3.52 -0.69 3.83
CA VAL A 52 -2.58 -1.65 4.42
C VAL A 52 -3.11 -3.09 4.31
N THR A 53 -4.40 -3.31 4.58
CA THR A 53 -5.00 -4.65 4.49
C THR A 53 -4.89 -5.23 3.07
N TYR A 54 -5.18 -4.41 2.05
CA TYR A 54 -5.33 -4.87 0.67
C TYR A 54 -4.07 -4.71 -0.18
N HIS A 55 -2.97 -4.12 0.31
CA HIS A 55 -1.77 -3.94 -0.51
C HIS A 55 -1.19 -5.28 -1.01
N CYS A 56 -1.33 -6.35 -0.26
CA CYS A 56 -0.86 -7.71 -0.59
C CYS A 56 -1.94 -8.61 -1.22
N ILE A 57 -3.09 -8.05 -1.59
CA ILE A 57 -4.26 -8.78 -2.10
C ILE A 57 -4.57 -8.34 -3.54
N ASP A 58 -5.21 -9.21 -4.32
CA ASP A 58 -5.63 -8.92 -5.69
C ASP A 58 -6.56 -7.69 -5.75
N ASP A 59 -6.36 -6.84 -6.74
CA ASP A 59 -7.14 -5.60 -6.92
C ASP A 59 -8.63 -5.84 -7.14
N ARG A 60 -9.04 -6.99 -7.68
CA ARG A 60 -10.46 -7.33 -7.84
C ARG A 60 -11.12 -7.53 -6.48
N GLN A 61 -10.44 -8.20 -5.56
CA GLN A 61 -10.94 -8.37 -4.20
C GLN A 61 -10.97 -7.02 -3.47
N ALA A 62 -9.93 -6.21 -3.62
CA ALA A 62 -9.88 -4.87 -3.05
C ALA A 62 -11.05 -4.00 -3.55
N LYS A 63 -11.35 -4.02 -4.85
CA LYS A 63 -12.49 -3.28 -5.44
C LYS A 63 -13.84 -3.76 -4.91
N ALA A 64 -14.01 -5.07 -4.75
CA ALA A 64 -15.24 -5.64 -4.20
C ALA A 64 -15.49 -5.16 -2.76
N ASP A 65 -14.45 -5.09 -1.96
CA ASP A 65 -14.54 -4.64 -0.57
C ASP A 65 -14.58 -3.10 -0.46
N LEU A 66 -13.98 -2.37 -1.40
CA LEU A 66 -14.12 -0.91 -1.51
C LEU A 66 -15.58 -0.50 -1.68
N ALA A 67 -16.36 -1.27 -2.42
CA ALA A 67 -17.79 -1.01 -2.64
C ALA A 67 -18.62 -1.04 -1.34
N LYS A 68 -18.11 -1.64 -0.27
CA LYS A 68 -18.73 -1.68 1.05
C LYS A 68 -18.48 -0.41 1.89
N LEU A 69 -17.54 0.43 1.48
CA LEU A 69 -17.29 1.72 2.14
C LEU A 69 -18.34 2.76 1.75
N ASP A 70 -18.44 3.82 2.56
CA ASP A 70 -19.27 4.96 2.23
C ASP A 70 -18.86 5.58 0.89
N ALA A 71 -19.85 5.96 0.07
CA ALA A 71 -19.63 6.48 -1.29
C ALA A 71 -18.64 7.65 -1.31
N GLY A 72 -18.72 8.58 -0.34
CA GLY A 72 -17.82 9.73 -0.24
C GLY A 72 -16.35 9.38 0.08
N ALA A 73 -16.11 8.20 0.67
CA ALA A 73 -14.77 7.75 1.02
C ALA A 73 -14.08 6.92 -0.08
N ARG A 74 -14.85 6.33 -1.00
CA ARG A 74 -14.35 5.35 -1.98
C ARG A 74 -13.29 5.92 -2.91
N GLU A 75 -13.54 7.07 -3.51
CA GLU A 75 -12.62 7.67 -4.48
C GLU A 75 -11.29 8.04 -3.83
N ARG A 76 -11.33 8.70 -2.67
CA ARG A 76 -10.12 9.06 -1.91
C ARG A 76 -9.33 7.81 -1.51
N THR A 77 -10.02 6.81 -0.96
CA THR A 77 -9.39 5.56 -0.49
C THR A 77 -8.74 4.81 -1.65
N TRP A 78 -9.44 4.67 -2.76
CA TRP A 78 -8.90 4.00 -3.95
C TRP A 78 -7.66 4.72 -4.52
N ARG A 79 -7.70 6.05 -4.58
CA ARG A 79 -6.57 6.84 -5.05
C ARG A 79 -5.33 6.67 -4.17
N LEU A 80 -5.50 6.74 -2.84
CA LEU A 80 -4.40 6.51 -1.90
C LEU A 80 -3.87 5.07 -1.98
N PHE A 81 -4.76 4.11 -2.06
CA PHE A 81 -4.43 2.70 -2.20
C PHE A 81 -3.62 2.42 -3.48
N SER A 82 -4.04 2.94 -4.62
CA SER A 82 -3.32 2.75 -5.88
C SER A 82 -1.91 3.36 -5.86
N VAL A 83 -1.73 4.50 -5.19
CA VAL A 83 -0.42 5.11 -5.00
C VAL A 83 0.47 4.26 -4.08
N LEU A 84 -0.08 3.74 -2.97
CA LEU A 84 0.68 2.85 -2.08
C LEU A 84 1.13 1.58 -2.82
N LYS A 85 0.24 0.94 -3.55
CA LYS A 85 0.59 -0.28 -4.32
C LYS A 85 1.59 0.00 -5.44
N ASP A 86 1.56 1.16 -6.05
CA ASP A 86 2.56 1.53 -7.04
C ASP A 86 3.92 1.81 -6.39
N ALA A 87 3.95 2.44 -5.23
CA ALA A 87 5.19 2.65 -4.47
C ALA A 87 5.83 1.31 -4.07
N ASP A 88 5.02 0.38 -3.53
CA ASP A 88 5.45 -0.99 -3.23
C ASP A 88 5.88 -1.74 -4.49
N GLY A 89 5.17 -1.56 -5.60
CA GLY A 89 5.55 -2.11 -6.91
C GLY A 89 6.89 -1.57 -7.43
N LEU A 90 7.16 -0.28 -7.27
CA LEU A 90 8.43 0.34 -7.65
C LEU A 90 9.62 -0.19 -6.81
N ASP A 91 9.41 -0.52 -5.54
CA ASP A 91 10.43 -1.13 -4.68
C ASP A 91 10.91 -2.51 -5.17
N ARG A 92 10.15 -3.16 -6.06
CA ARG A 92 10.55 -4.44 -6.64
C ARG A 92 11.81 -4.38 -7.50
N VAL A 93 12.34 -3.18 -7.80
CA VAL A 93 13.67 -3.03 -8.44
C VAL A 93 14.75 -3.72 -7.60
N ARG A 94 14.66 -3.68 -6.27
CA ARG A 94 15.64 -4.30 -5.37
C ARG A 94 15.73 -5.83 -5.48
N ILE A 95 14.70 -6.47 -6.01
CA ILE A 95 14.66 -7.91 -6.26
C ILE A 95 14.64 -8.26 -7.77
N ASN A 96 14.91 -7.26 -8.60
CA ASN A 96 14.93 -7.38 -10.07
C ASN A 96 13.61 -7.95 -10.65
N ASP A 97 12.46 -7.51 -10.11
CA ASP A 97 11.13 -8.02 -10.47
C ASP A 97 10.12 -6.90 -10.71
N LEU A 98 10.58 -5.70 -11.06
CA LEU A 98 9.69 -4.61 -11.45
C LEU A 98 9.15 -4.84 -12.86
N ASP A 99 7.82 -4.88 -12.98
CA ASP A 99 7.13 -4.82 -14.25
C ASP A 99 6.18 -3.60 -14.24
N VAL A 100 6.52 -2.58 -15.03
CA VAL A 100 5.77 -1.31 -15.10
C VAL A 100 4.32 -1.50 -15.56
N ARG A 101 4.00 -2.61 -16.22
CA ARG A 101 2.63 -2.91 -16.67
C ARG A 101 1.65 -3.13 -15.51
N TYR A 102 2.17 -3.46 -14.32
CA TYR A 102 1.36 -3.63 -13.10
C TYR A 102 1.17 -2.34 -12.32
N LEU A 103 1.86 -1.24 -12.68
CA LEU A 103 1.64 0.06 -12.07
C LEU A 103 0.30 0.65 -12.54
N ARG A 104 -0.41 1.29 -11.62
CA ARG A 104 -1.80 1.74 -11.80
C ARG A 104 -1.88 3.20 -12.27
N ASN A 105 -0.90 4.00 -11.89
CA ASN A 105 -0.87 5.42 -12.19
C ASN A 105 0.19 5.73 -13.26
N PRO A 106 -0.14 6.50 -14.31
CA PRO A 106 0.83 6.86 -15.35
C PRO A 106 2.07 7.57 -14.81
N GLN A 107 1.92 8.35 -13.74
CA GLN A 107 3.02 9.03 -13.06
C GLN A 107 4.01 8.04 -12.45
N SER A 108 3.50 6.95 -11.88
CA SER A 108 4.33 5.89 -11.30
C SER A 108 5.20 5.19 -12.35
N MET A 109 4.69 4.99 -13.55
CA MET A 109 5.46 4.40 -14.66
C MET A 109 6.71 5.23 -15.00
N ARG A 110 6.61 6.57 -14.88
CA ARG A 110 7.73 7.49 -15.13
C ARG A 110 8.79 7.44 -14.02
N LEU A 111 8.45 6.92 -12.85
CA LEU A 111 9.36 6.79 -11.71
C LEU A 111 10.20 5.51 -11.74
N ALA A 112 9.98 4.60 -12.68
CA ALA A 112 10.75 3.35 -12.76
C ALA A 112 12.26 3.59 -12.95
N GLY A 113 12.64 4.59 -13.76
CA GLY A 113 14.04 5.00 -13.91
C GLY A 113 14.62 5.50 -12.59
N LEU A 114 13.92 6.41 -11.91
CA LEU A 114 14.34 6.94 -10.61
C LEU A 114 14.48 5.82 -9.55
N ALA A 115 13.57 4.85 -9.54
CA ALA A 115 13.65 3.72 -8.61
C ALA A 115 14.94 2.91 -8.79
N ASN A 116 15.36 2.69 -10.05
CA ASN A 116 16.65 2.05 -10.34
C ASN A 116 17.85 2.91 -9.95
N GLU A 117 17.79 4.22 -10.19
CA GLU A 117 18.85 5.16 -9.79
C GLU A 117 19.03 5.16 -8.26
N LEU A 118 17.93 5.28 -7.51
CA LEU A 118 17.96 5.25 -6.04
C LEU A 118 18.53 3.93 -5.50
N LEU A 119 18.21 2.80 -6.12
CA LEU A 119 18.77 1.51 -5.74
C LEU A 119 20.29 1.48 -5.94
N ALA A 120 20.79 2.08 -7.01
CA ALA A 120 22.22 2.12 -7.32
C ALA A 120 23.03 2.98 -6.34
N GLU A 121 22.39 3.91 -5.62
CA GLU A 121 23.03 4.77 -4.63
C GLU A 121 23.16 4.12 -3.23
N ILE A 122 22.49 3.02 -3.01
CA ILE A 122 22.56 2.28 -1.75
C ILE A 122 23.78 1.35 -1.75
#